data_138df5a786698ebbf60911552219964a
#
_entry.id   138df5a786698ebbf60911552219964a
#
_cell.length_a   1.000
_cell.length_b   1.000
_cell.length_c   1.000
_cell.angle_alpha   90.00
_cell.angle_beta   90.00
_cell.angle_gamma   90.00
#
_symmetry.space_group_name_H-M   'P 1'
#
loop_
_entity.id
_entity.type
_entity.pdbx_description
1 polymer ?
#
loop_
_entity_poly.entity_id
_entity_poly.type
_entity_poly.pdbx_seq_one_letter_code
_entity_poly.pdbx_strand_id
1 'polypeptide(L)'
;MLAFIGGTGLTRMDDLEIRHRHDIETRYGKPSAPVAEGELNGVPVLFLARHGDPHVWLPHQVNYRANMQALKDAGTTAIVAVNAVGGITAPAGALVLPEQIIDYTWGRDSTLFDDPNDPLVHVDFSWPFDPVLR
;
A
#
# COMPACT_ATOMS: atom_id res chain seq x y z
N MET A 1 -4.37 -12.37 4.79
CA MET A 1 -4.54 -12.35 3.31
C MET A 1 -3.45 -11.49 2.71
N LEU A 2 -2.92 -11.81 1.52
CA LEU A 2 -1.98 -10.95 0.79
C LEU A 2 -2.73 -9.75 0.21
N ALA A 3 -2.15 -8.55 0.34
CA ALA A 3 -2.69 -7.33 -0.26
C ALA A 3 -1.72 -6.74 -1.28
N PHE A 4 -2.29 -6.18 -2.35
CA PHE A 4 -1.56 -5.38 -3.32
C PHE A 4 -1.95 -3.91 -3.20
N ILE A 5 -0.96 -3.02 -3.17
CA ILE A 5 -1.18 -1.59 -3.30
C ILE A 5 -0.73 -1.18 -4.70
N GLY A 6 -1.68 -0.79 -5.54
CA GLY A 6 -1.41 -0.30 -6.88
C GLY A 6 -1.16 1.21 -6.91
N GLY A 7 -0.18 1.63 -7.70
CA GLY A 7 0.13 3.03 -7.98
C GLY A 7 -0.16 3.40 -9.43
N THR A 8 0.57 4.39 -9.95
CA THR A 8 0.50 4.79 -11.35
C THR A 8 0.81 3.59 -12.26
N GLY A 9 -0.06 3.30 -13.22
CA GLY A 9 0.04 2.14 -14.10
C GLY A 9 -0.60 0.85 -13.56
N LEU A 10 -1.00 0.82 -12.29
CA LEU A 10 -1.74 -0.29 -11.68
C LEU A 10 -2.87 0.28 -10.79
N THR A 11 -3.82 1.00 -11.40
CA THR A 11 -5.03 1.49 -10.71
C THR A 11 -6.09 0.42 -10.58
N ARG A 12 -6.05 -0.58 -11.45
CA ARG A 12 -6.90 -1.77 -11.46
C ARG A 12 -6.04 -2.99 -11.70
N MET A 13 -6.51 -4.11 -11.24
CA MET A 13 -5.92 -5.41 -11.49
C MET A 13 -6.93 -6.19 -12.35
N ASP A 14 -6.69 -6.25 -13.66
CA ASP A 14 -7.67 -6.73 -14.63
C ASP A 14 -8.05 -8.20 -14.40
N ASP A 15 -7.09 -9.01 -13.95
CA ASP A 15 -7.31 -10.45 -13.64
C ASP A 15 -7.89 -10.67 -12.24
N LEU A 16 -8.18 -9.61 -11.48
CA LEU A 16 -8.79 -9.72 -10.16
C LEU A 16 -10.31 -9.85 -10.27
N GLU A 17 -10.81 -11.00 -9.96
CA GLU A 17 -12.25 -11.24 -9.82
C GLU A 17 -12.74 -10.67 -8.49
N ILE A 18 -13.19 -9.42 -8.50
CA ILE A 18 -13.65 -8.71 -7.29
C ILE A 18 -14.95 -9.35 -6.80
N ARG A 19 -14.96 -9.80 -5.55
CA ARG A 19 -16.11 -10.35 -4.86
C ARG A 19 -16.78 -9.37 -3.91
N HIS A 20 -15.96 -8.53 -3.27
CA HIS A 20 -16.42 -7.54 -2.29
C HIS A 20 -15.57 -6.26 -2.34
N ARG A 21 -16.17 -5.14 -1.89
CA ARG A 21 -15.47 -3.87 -1.66
C ARG A 21 -15.75 -3.42 -0.24
N HIS A 22 -14.70 -3.32 0.55
CA HIS A 22 -14.76 -2.85 1.93
C HIS A 22 -14.66 -1.32 1.95
N ASP A 23 -15.75 -0.64 2.29
CA ASP A 23 -15.76 0.81 2.54
C ASP A 23 -15.43 1.04 4.03
N ILE A 24 -14.15 1.12 4.32
CA ILE A 24 -13.62 1.21 5.68
C ILE A 24 -13.32 2.69 5.98
N GLU A 25 -13.81 3.18 7.11
CA GLU A 25 -13.38 4.45 7.68
C GLU A 25 -12.49 4.18 8.89
N THR A 26 -11.28 4.72 8.85
CA THR A 26 -10.27 4.50 9.88
C THR A 26 -10.18 5.69 10.84
N ARG A 27 -9.47 5.54 11.95
CA ARG A 27 -9.16 6.68 12.84
C ARG A 27 -8.36 7.80 12.16
N TYR A 28 -7.76 7.51 11.01
CA TYR A 28 -7.04 8.50 10.18
C TYR A 28 -7.89 9.05 9.03
N GLY A 29 -9.19 8.73 9.00
CA GLY A 29 -10.11 9.05 7.92
C GLY A 29 -10.21 7.94 6.87
N LYS A 30 -10.70 8.30 5.68
CA LYS A 30 -10.91 7.34 4.60
C LYS A 30 -9.62 7.00 3.85
N PRO A 31 -9.45 5.74 3.43
CA PRO A 31 -8.39 5.35 2.50
C PRO A 31 -8.62 5.96 1.11
N SER A 32 -7.62 5.85 0.24
CA SER A 32 -7.66 6.41 -1.13
C SER A 32 -8.77 5.82 -1.99
N ALA A 33 -9.15 4.58 -1.73
CA ALA A 33 -10.24 3.85 -2.38
C ALA A 33 -10.76 2.77 -1.43
N PRO A 34 -11.98 2.22 -1.65
CA PRO A 34 -12.42 1.01 -0.97
C PRO A 34 -11.42 -0.13 -1.22
N VAL A 35 -11.15 -0.93 -0.18
CA VAL A 35 -10.32 -2.12 -0.32
C VAL A 35 -11.11 -3.19 -1.09
N ALA A 36 -10.65 -3.56 -2.27
CA ALA A 36 -11.25 -4.62 -3.05
C ALA A 36 -10.76 -5.99 -2.57
N GLU A 37 -11.67 -6.91 -2.30
CA GLU A 37 -11.40 -8.31 -2.02
C GLU A 37 -11.84 -9.15 -3.20
N GLY A 38 -11.00 -10.10 -3.59
CA GLY A 38 -11.29 -10.95 -4.72
C GLY A 38 -10.32 -12.11 -4.86
N GLU A 39 -10.31 -12.71 -6.03
CA GLU A 39 -9.39 -13.79 -6.38
C GLU A 39 -8.52 -13.41 -7.57
N LEU A 40 -7.24 -13.65 -7.43
CA LEU A 40 -6.24 -13.55 -8.49
C LEU A 40 -5.73 -14.97 -8.80
N ASN A 41 -6.07 -15.51 -9.97
CA ASN A 41 -5.74 -16.90 -10.34
C ASN A 41 -6.13 -17.94 -9.26
N GLY A 42 -7.31 -17.79 -8.66
CA GLY A 42 -7.79 -18.69 -7.61
C GLY A 42 -7.21 -18.44 -6.21
N VAL A 43 -6.34 -17.43 -6.05
CA VAL A 43 -5.77 -17.06 -4.75
C VAL A 43 -6.51 -15.84 -4.20
N PRO A 44 -7.08 -15.91 -2.98
CA PRO A 44 -7.74 -14.77 -2.37
C PRO A 44 -6.75 -13.66 -2.02
N VAL A 45 -7.03 -12.45 -2.49
CA VAL A 45 -6.18 -11.26 -2.31
C VAL A 45 -7.02 -10.02 -2.03
N LEU A 46 -6.36 -9.02 -1.46
CA LEU A 46 -6.88 -7.67 -1.33
C LEU A 46 -6.15 -6.73 -2.31
N PHE A 47 -6.84 -5.71 -2.78
CA PHE A 47 -6.28 -4.69 -3.64
C PHE A 47 -6.71 -3.29 -3.20
N LEU A 48 -5.77 -2.35 -3.18
CA LEU A 48 -6.03 -0.95 -2.90
C LEU A 48 -5.36 -0.06 -3.96
N ALA A 49 -6.16 0.77 -4.64
CA ALA A 49 -5.67 1.79 -5.55
C ALA A 49 -5.18 3.01 -4.75
N ARG A 50 -3.85 3.17 -4.61
CA ARG A 50 -3.23 4.24 -3.79
C ARG A 50 -3.64 5.64 -4.20
N HIS A 51 -3.87 5.88 -5.48
CA HIS A 51 -4.29 7.19 -6.00
C HIS A 51 -5.79 7.30 -6.24
N GLY A 52 -6.58 6.31 -5.79
CA GLY A 52 -8.01 6.24 -6.06
C GLY A 52 -8.35 5.51 -7.37
N ASP A 53 -9.61 5.16 -7.52
CA ASP A 53 -10.21 4.67 -8.75
C ASP A 53 -11.55 5.41 -8.98
N PRO A 54 -11.60 6.39 -9.93
CA PRO A 54 -10.51 6.80 -10.82
C PRO A 54 -9.32 7.45 -10.09
N HIS A 55 -8.17 7.54 -10.76
CA HIS A 55 -6.94 8.14 -10.23
C HIS A 55 -7.12 9.65 -10.00
N VAL A 56 -7.39 10.05 -8.77
CA VAL A 56 -7.73 11.43 -8.37
C VAL A 56 -6.78 12.04 -7.35
N TRP A 57 -6.11 11.19 -6.54
CA TRP A 57 -5.24 11.68 -5.48
C TRP A 57 -3.81 11.90 -5.96
N LEU A 58 -3.32 13.12 -5.79
CA LEU A 58 -1.90 13.42 -6.00
C LEU A 58 -1.04 12.76 -4.90
N PRO A 59 0.24 12.46 -5.15
CA PRO A 59 1.09 11.76 -4.17
C PRO A 59 1.12 12.37 -2.76
N HIS A 60 1.07 13.70 -2.66
CA HIS A 60 1.06 14.41 -1.38
C HIS A 60 -0.33 14.48 -0.71
N GLN A 61 -1.39 14.10 -1.43
CA GLN A 61 -2.78 14.07 -0.91
C GLN A 61 -3.18 12.67 -0.46
N VAL A 62 -2.41 11.64 -0.80
CA VAL A 62 -2.70 10.26 -0.39
C VAL A 62 -2.64 10.14 1.13
N ASN A 63 -3.71 9.65 1.72
CA ASN A 63 -3.75 9.32 3.15
C ASN A 63 -3.12 7.94 3.39
N TYR A 64 -1.79 7.90 3.50
CA TYR A 64 -1.03 6.65 3.65
C TYR A 64 -1.41 5.90 4.92
N ARG A 65 -1.66 6.62 6.04
CA ARG A 65 -2.05 6.02 7.32
C ARG A 65 -3.39 5.32 7.21
N ALA A 66 -4.37 5.98 6.62
CA ALA A 66 -5.69 5.39 6.40
C ALA A 66 -5.62 4.16 5.47
N ASN A 67 -4.78 4.21 4.42
CA ASN A 67 -4.57 3.09 3.52
C ASN A 67 -4.02 1.86 4.25
N MET A 68 -3.00 2.05 5.09
CA MET A 68 -2.39 0.97 5.87
C MET A 68 -3.34 0.41 6.92
N GLN A 69 -4.07 1.29 7.62
CA GLN A 69 -5.04 0.87 8.63
C GLN A 69 -6.20 0.10 7.99
N ALA A 70 -6.75 0.60 6.87
CA ALA A 70 -7.85 -0.08 6.18
C ALA A 70 -7.46 -1.48 5.69
N LEU A 71 -6.24 -1.65 5.16
CA LEU A 71 -5.73 -2.96 4.78
C LEU A 71 -5.59 -3.89 5.99
N LYS A 72 -5.10 -3.38 7.12
CA LYS A 72 -5.02 -4.14 8.37
C LYS A 72 -6.41 -4.58 8.83
N ASP A 73 -7.38 -3.67 8.84
CA ASP A 73 -8.75 -3.94 9.28
C ASP A 73 -9.47 -4.93 8.34
N ALA A 74 -9.10 -4.95 7.05
CA ALA A 74 -9.55 -5.95 6.08
C ALA A 74 -8.85 -7.32 6.22
N GLY A 75 -7.97 -7.51 7.20
CA GLY A 75 -7.33 -8.80 7.48
C GLY A 75 -6.06 -9.08 6.66
N THR A 76 -5.35 -8.03 6.22
CA THR A 76 -4.06 -8.18 5.53
C THR A 76 -3.00 -8.74 6.47
N THR A 77 -2.23 -9.70 5.98
CA THR A 77 -1.06 -10.29 6.66
C THR A 77 0.26 -9.95 5.98
N ALA A 78 0.23 -9.59 4.70
CA ALA A 78 1.39 -9.22 3.90
C ALA A 78 1.00 -8.23 2.81
N ILE A 79 1.89 -7.32 2.43
CA ILE A 79 1.64 -6.28 1.43
C ILE A 79 2.72 -6.29 0.36
N VAL A 80 2.29 -6.25 -0.89
CA VAL A 80 3.14 -5.96 -2.05
C VAL A 80 2.72 -4.59 -2.60
N ALA A 81 3.60 -3.59 -2.46
CA ALA A 81 3.36 -2.25 -2.99
C ALA A 81 4.06 -2.07 -4.33
N VAL A 82 3.28 -1.79 -5.37
CA VAL A 82 3.79 -1.59 -6.73
C VAL A 82 3.87 -0.09 -7.04
N ASN A 83 5.04 0.35 -7.49
CA ASN A 83 5.34 1.74 -7.80
C ASN A 83 6.02 1.86 -9.17
N ALA A 84 5.57 2.80 -9.98
CA ALA A 84 6.33 3.23 -11.15
C ALA A 84 7.38 4.25 -10.71
N VAL A 85 8.63 4.03 -11.07
CA VAL A 85 9.77 4.85 -10.67
C VAL A 85 10.68 5.15 -11.86
N GLY A 86 11.44 6.25 -11.77
CA GLY A 86 12.51 6.54 -12.73
C GLY A 86 13.73 5.66 -12.44
N GLY A 87 14.17 4.90 -13.43
CA GLY A 87 15.41 4.12 -13.33
C GLY A 87 16.66 4.98 -13.56
N ILE A 88 17.71 4.77 -12.76
CA ILE A 88 19.04 5.37 -12.98
C ILE A 88 19.90 4.37 -13.75
N THR A 89 20.01 3.14 -13.25
CA THR A 89 20.78 2.05 -13.88
C THR A 89 19.90 0.93 -14.43
N ALA A 90 18.70 0.76 -13.87
CA ALA A 90 17.74 -0.23 -14.37
C ALA A 90 17.11 0.26 -15.68
N PRO A 91 16.99 -0.59 -16.72
CA PRO A 91 16.34 -0.22 -17.96
C PRO A 91 14.83 -0.02 -17.80
N ALA A 92 14.22 0.75 -18.70
CA ALA A 92 12.77 0.91 -18.73
C ALA A 92 12.07 -0.45 -18.88
N GLY A 93 11.00 -0.64 -18.12
CA GLY A 93 10.25 -1.90 -18.10
C GLY A 93 10.82 -2.99 -17.19
N ALA A 94 11.97 -2.76 -16.56
CA ALA A 94 12.51 -3.70 -15.56
C ALA A 94 11.63 -3.71 -14.30
N LEU A 95 11.44 -4.91 -13.74
CA LEU A 95 10.93 -5.09 -12.39
C LEU A 95 12.10 -5.09 -11.41
N VAL A 96 12.02 -4.24 -10.40
CA VAL A 96 13.08 -4.11 -9.39
C VAL A 96 12.49 -4.34 -8.00
N LEU A 97 13.13 -5.23 -7.24
CA LEU A 97 12.88 -5.41 -5.80
C LEU A 97 14.00 -4.69 -5.04
N PRO A 98 13.71 -3.59 -4.33
CA PRO A 98 14.74 -2.85 -3.61
C PRO A 98 15.20 -3.63 -2.36
N GLU A 99 16.46 -3.49 -2.01
CA GLU A 99 17.00 -4.02 -0.76
C GLU A 99 16.84 -3.04 0.39
N GLN A 100 16.99 -1.76 0.08
CA GLN A 100 16.89 -0.67 1.04
C GLN A 100 16.32 0.57 0.36
N ILE A 101 15.78 1.48 1.17
CA ILE A 101 15.27 2.77 0.71
C ILE A 101 15.85 3.89 1.56
N ILE A 102 16.04 5.05 0.93
CA ILE A 102 16.33 6.30 1.61
C ILE A 102 15.11 7.18 1.46
N ASP A 103 14.48 7.53 2.57
CA ASP A 103 13.26 8.35 2.55
C ASP A 103 13.62 9.84 2.64
N TYR A 104 13.45 10.56 1.54
CA TYR A 104 13.57 12.01 1.48
C TYR A 104 12.23 12.75 1.53
N THR A 105 11.14 12.03 1.80
CA THR A 105 9.83 12.68 1.90
C THR A 105 9.70 13.45 3.21
N TRP A 106 9.01 14.58 3.16
CA TRP A 106 8.75 15.43 4.31
C TRP A 106 7.35 16.08 4.23
N GLY A 107 6.90 16.66 5.33
CA GLY A 107 5.65 17.43 5.36
C GLY A 107 4.38 16.58 5.33
N ARG A 108 4.47 15.29 5.64
CA ARG A 108 3.32 14.39 5.79
C ARG A 108 3.45 13.53 7.03
N ASP A 109 2.33 13.02 7.51
CA ASP A 109 2.29 12.11 8.65
C ASP A 109 3.00 10.79 8.30
N SER A 110 3.99 10.43 9.11
CA SER A 110 4.89 9.30 8.84
C SER A 110 4.73 8.14 9.82
N THR A 111 3.86 8.26 10.83
CA THR A 111 3.65 7.22 11.84
C THR A 111 2.17 6.87 12.01
N LEU A 112 1.91 5.62 12.38
CA LEU A 112 0.60 5.13 12.83
C LEU A 112 0.42 5.27 14.35
N PHE A 113 1.45 5.67 15.08
CA PHE A 113 1.48 5.74 16.54
C PHE A 113 1.71 7.19 16.95
N ASP A 114 0.68 8.03 16.87
CA ASP A 114 0.74 9.46 17.15
C ASP A 114 -0.26 9.90 18.25
N ASP A 115 -1.03 8.98 18.80
CA ASP A 115 -1.89 9.23 19.96
C ASP A 115 -1.10 8.97 21.26
N PRO A 116 -1.26 9.80 22.32
CA PRO A 116 -0.62 9.55 23.62
C PRO A 116 -0.95 8.20 24.26
N ASN A 117 -2.04 7.55 23.84
CA ASN A 117 -2.43 6.22 24.32
C ASN A 117 -1.90 5.10 23.41
N ASP A 118 -1.28 5.42 22.29
CA ASP A 118 -0.66 4.40 21.44
C ASP A 118 0.56 3.78 22.14
N PRO A 119 0.86 2.51 21.87
CA PRO A 119 2.06 1.89 22.41
C PRO A 119 3.32 2.56 21.84
N LEU A 120 4.35 2.70 22.66
CA LEU A 120 5.67 3.10 22.16
C LEU A 120 6.25 1.97 21.31
N VAL A 121 6.40 2.23 20.00
CA VAL A 121 6.90 1.25 19.04
C VAL A 121 8.18 1.76 18.40
N HIS A 122 9.23 0.95 18.47
CA HIS A 122 10.47 1.15 17.73
C HIS A 122 10.53 0.16 16.58
N VAL A 123 10.67 0.67 15.36
CA VAL A 123 10.80 -0.15 14.16
C VAL A 123 12.26 -0.20 13.74
N ASP A 124 12.83 -1.40 13.64
CA ASP A 124 14.15 -1.57 13.03
C ASP A 124 14.02 -1.43 11.50
N PHE A 125 14.58 -0.35 10.97
CA PHE A 125 14.56 -0.02 9.54
C PHE A 125 15.83 -0.50 8.82
N SER A 126 16.69 -1.28 9.46
CA SER A 126 17.86 -1.89 8.82
C SER A 126 17.45 -2.87 7.71
N TRP A 127 16.30 -3.52 7.89
CA TRP A 127 15.70 -4.46 6.94
C TRP A 127 14.24 -4.07 6.69
N PRO A 128 13.96 -3.11 5.80
CA PRO A 128 12.61 -2.54 5.64
C PRO A 128 11.64 -3.47 4.91
N PHE A 129 12.12 -4.52 4.26
CA PHE A 129 11.30 -5.46 3.50
C PHE A 129 11.31 -6.84 4.14
N ASP A 130 10.19 -7.55 3.99
CA ASP A 130 10.05 -8.92 4.44
C ASP A 130 11.01 -9.85 3.65
N PRO A 131 11.88 -10.63 4.33
CA PRO A 131 12.88 -11.44 3.65
C PRO A 131 12.29 -12.67 2.92
N VAL A 132 11.05 -13.05 3.23
CA VAL A 132 10.37 -14.19 2.59
C VAL A 132 9.66 -13.75 1.32
N LEU A 133 9.10 -12.52 1.32
CA LEU A 133 8.38 -11.97 0.17
C LEU A 133 9.30 -11.33 -0.87
N ARG A 134 10.50 -10.97 -0.49
CA ARG A 134 11.49 -10.33 -1.37
C ARG A 134 12.30 -11.32 -2.23
#